data_1798e8d577b8f7f40ac1602f6e7e4e86
#
_entry.id   1798e8d577b8f7f40ac1602f6e7e4e86
#
_cell.length_a   1.000
_cell.length_b   1.000
_cell.length_c   1.000
_cell.angle_alpha   90.00
_cell.angle_beta   90.00
_cell.angle_gamma   90.00
#
_symmetry.space_group_name_H-M   'P 1'
#
loop_
_entity.id
_entity.type
_entity.pdbx_description
1 polymer ?
#
loop_
_entity_poly.entity_id
_entity_poly.type
_entity_poly.pdbx_seq_one_letter_code
_entity_poly.pdbx_strand_id
1 'polypeptide(L)'
;MTTRKSHKARGATFETDTKDFFRTLGYDAERLARTGAKDEGDVVVRADFLGANIGIIECKAPGAGNAISLSGWSKEAQTEAAHYAEARGIDRESILAAVLIKARGKSIADSYLVLRLGDVFSG
;
A
#
# COMPACT_ATOMS: atom_id res chain seq x y z
N MET A 1 21.19 16.70 -5.43
CA MET A 1 19.82 16.83 -5.98
C MET A 1 19.31 15.48 -6.46
N THR A 2 18.10 15.10 -6.03
CA THR A 2 17.54 13.81 -6.38
C THR A 2 16.90 13.86 -7.77
N THR A 3 17.28 12.97 -8.66
CA THR A 3 16.73 12.90 -10.00
C THR A 3 15.43 12.11 -10.01
N ARG A 4 14.63 12.26 -11.07
CA ARG A 4 13.43 11.47 -11.29
C ARG A 4 13.70 9.96 -11.21
N LYS A 5 14.81 9.53 -11.78
CA LYS A 5 15.24 8.12 -11.75
C LYS A 5 15.48 7.62 -10.33
N SER A 6 16.14 8.46 -9.49
CA SER A 6 16.39 8.10 -8.09
C SER A 6 15.11 7.99 -7.26
N HIS A 7 14.13 8.88 -7.49
CA HIS A 7 12.82 8.81 -6.84
C HIS A 7 12.08 7.52 -7.20
N LYS A 8 12.10 7.16 -8.48
CA LYS A 8 11.45 5.94 -8.96
C LYS A 8 12.10 4.69 -8.37
N ALA A 9 13.43 4.67 -8.28
CA ALA A 9 14.18 3.55 -7.70
C ALA A 9 13.86 3.38 -6.21
N ARG A 10 13.75 4.49 -5.45
CA ARG A 10 13.39 4.43 -4.03
C ARG A 10 11.98 3.85 -3.84
N GLY A 11 11.03 4.27 -4.66
CA GLY A 11 9.67 3.75 -4.63
C GLY A 11 9.63 2.24 -4.88
N ALA A 12 10.33 1.78 -5.90
CA ALA A 12 10.40 0.35 -6.23
C ALA A 12 11.05 -0.46 -5.12
N THR A 13 12.11 0.07 -4.49
CA THR A 13 12.77 -0.58 -3.36
C THR A 13 11.83 -0.69 -2.16
N PHE A 14 11.09 0.37 -1.86
CA PHE A 14 10.15 0.36 -0.75
C PHE A 14 9.02 -0.64 -0.95
N GLU A 15 8.49 -0.76 -2.17
CA GLU A 15 7.48 -1.77 -2.49
C GLU A 15 8.01 -3.18 -2.28
N THR A 16 9.23 -3.44 -2.72
CA THR A 16 9.89 -4.74 -2.53
C THR A 16 10.10 -5.04 -1.04
N ASP A 17 10.59 -4.06 -0.29
CA ASP A 17 10.80 -4.20 1.15
C ASP A 17 9.48 -4.45 1.89
N THR A 18 8.41 -3.81 1.45
CA THR A 18 7.07 -4.02 2.01
C THR A 18 6.60 -5.46 1.79
N LYS A 19 6.71 -5.94 0.56
CA LYS A 19 6.36 -7.31 0.21
C LYS A 19 7.17 -8.32 1.05
N ASP A 20 8.47 -8.11 1.12
CA ASP A 20 9.37 -9.02 1.85
C ASP A 20 9.08 -9.03 3.34
N PHE A 21 8.77 -7.87 3.91
CA PHE A 21 8.38 -7.76 5.32
C PHE A 21 7.18 -8.67 5.64
N PHE A 22 6.12 -8.57 4.85
CA PHE A 22 4.93 -9.39 5.07
C PHE A 22 5.20 -10.87 4.83
N ARG A 23 5.99 -11.21 3.82
CA ARG A 23 6.36 -12.61 3.57
C ARG A 23 7.15 -13.21 4.73
N THR A 24 8.04 -12.43 5.34
CA THR A 24 8.80 -12.87 6.51
C THR A 24 7.87 -13.20 7.68
N LEU A 25 6.75 -12.52 7.80
CA LEU A 25 5.74 -12.79 8.82
C LEU A 25 4.79 -13.94 8.46
N GLY A 26 4.96 -14.56 7.30
CA GLY A 26 4.14 -15.68 6.86
C GLY A 26 2.93 -15.31 6.00
N TYR A 27 2.79 -14.04 5.61
CA TYR A 27 1.70 -13.63 4.72
C TYR A 27 2.00 -13.95 3.27
N ASP A 28 0.95 -14.23 2.51
CA ASP A 28 1.04 -14.27 1.05
C ASP A 28 0.97 -12.84 0.55
N ALA A 29 2.11 -12.31 0.16
CA ALA A 29 2.22 -10.93 -0.30
C ALA A 29 2.97 -10.87 -1.62
N GLU A 30 2.54 -9.96 -2.50
CA GLU A 30 3.25 -9.73 -3.76
C GLU A 30 3.09 -8.28 -4.21
N ARG A 31 4.03 -7.83 -5.02
CA ARG A 31 3.94 -6.54 -5.70
C ARG A 31 2.96 -6.69 -6.86
N LEU A 32 2.12 -5.67 -7.03
CA LEU A 32 1.19 -5.65 -8.15
C LEU A 32 1.81 -4.91 -9.33
N ALA A 33 1.91 -5.58 -10.46
CA ALA A 33 2.33 -4.94 -11.69
C ALA A 33 1.17 -4.10 -12.22
N ARG A 34 1.48 -2.88 -12.64
CA ARG A 34 0.48 -2.04 -13.28
C ARG A 34 0.22 -2.55 -14.68
N THR A 35 -0.92 -3.19 -14.86
CA THR A 35 -1.36 -3.70 -16.16
C THR A 35 -2.65 -3.00 -16.54
N GLY A 36 -2.67 -2.37 -17.72
CA GLY A 36 -3.85 -1.67 -18.18
C GLY A 36 -3.99 -0.26 -17.61
N ALA A 37 -5.20 0.31 -17.73
CA ALA A 37 -5.46 1.72 -17.41
C ALA A 37 -5.74 1.99 -15.94
N LYS A 38 -6.13 0.96 -15.17
CA LYS A 38 -6.53 1.13 -13.77
C LYS A 38 -5.45 0.62 -12.82
N ASP A 39 -5.05 1.49 -11.90
CA ASP A 39 -4.09 1.15 -10.85
C ASP A 39 -4.83 0.38 -9.75
N GLU A 40 -4.27 -0.74 -9.32
CA GLU A 40 -4.83 -1.62 -8.30
C GLU A 40 -4.05 -1.57 -6.98
N GLY A 41 -3.08 -0.67 -6.88
CA GLY A 41 -2.22 -0.54 -5.71
C GLY A 41 -0.82 -1.09 -5.95
N ASP A 42 0.02 -1.01 -4.93
CA ASP A 42 1.44 -1.39 -5.04
C ASP A 42 1.73 -2.80 -4.54
N VAL A 43 1.13 -3.18 -3.41
CA VAL A 43 1.35 -4.47 -2.77
C VAL A 43 0.01 -5.04 -2.32
N VAL A 44 -0.20 -6.32 -2.60
CA VAL A 44 -1.34 -7.06 -2.06
C VAL A 44 -0.86 -8.01 -0.98
N VAL A 45 -1.59 -8.06 0.13
CA VAL A 45 -1.38 -9.03 1.21
C VAL A 45 -2.66 -9.85 1.32
N ARG A 46 -2.55 -11.16 1.08
CA ARG A 46 -3.68 -12.07 1.12
C ARG A 46 -3.72 -12.77 2.47
N ALA A 47 -4.91 -13.06 2.93
CA ALA A 47 -5.23 -13.68 4.22
C ALA A 47 -5.02 -12.75 5.42
N ASP A 48 -6.08 -12.62 6.18
CA ASP A 48 -6.19 -11.99 7.51
C ASP A 48 -5.34 -10.72 7.72
N PHE A 49 -5.54 -9.75 6.84
CA PHE A 49 -4.89 -8.44 7.00
C PHE A 49 -5.78 -7.58 7.91
N LEU A 50 -5.44 -7.53 9.19
CA LEU A 50 -6.18 -6.76 10.21
C LEU A 50 -7.70 -7.06 10.20
N GLY A 51 -8.05 -8.33 10.05
CA GLY A 51 -9.43 -8.78 10.02
C GLY A 51 -10.06 -8.82 8.63
N ALA A 52 -9.43 -8.26 7.61
CA ALA A 52 -9.90 -8.34 6.24
C ALA A 52 -9.28 -9.53 5.52
N ASN A 53 -9.96 -10.02 4.49
CA ASN A 53 -9.43 -11.14 3.69
C ASN A 53 -8.21 -10.73 2.86
N ILE A 54 -8.16 -9.47 2.44
CA ILE A 54 -7.11 -8.94 1.57
C ILE A 54 -6.76 -7.54 2.01
N GLY A 55 -5.46 -7.22 2.02
CA GLY A 55 -4.97 -5.87 2.17
C GLY A 55 -4.41 -5.35 0.85
N ILE A 56 -4.82 -4.16 0.44
CA ILE A 56 -4.23 -3.44 -0.69
C ILE A 56 -3.47 -2.27 -0.12
N ILE A 57 -2.19 -2.21 -0.40
CA ILE A 57 -1.29 -1.22 0.19
C ILE A 57 -0.76 -0.29 -0.89
N GLU A 58 -0.96 1.02 -0.70
CA GLU A 58 -0.32 2.07 -1.48
C GLU A 58 0.95 2.49 -0.76
N CYS A 59 2.09 2.31 -1.38
CA CYS A 59 3.38 2.62 -0.78
C CYS A 59 3.81 4.04 -1.14
N LYS A 60 4.19 4.82 -0.14
CA LYS A 60 4.68 6.18 -0.31
C LYS A 60 6.05 6.33 0.36
N ALA A 61 7.03 6.74 -0.43
CA ALA A 61 8.39 6.99 0.06
C ALA A 61 8.76 8.45 -0.22
N PRO A 62 8.17 9.41 0.52
CA PRO A 62 8.40 10.82 0.26
C PRO A 62 9.85 11.22 0.56
N GLY A 63 10.39 12.07 -0.28
CA GLY A 63 11.72 12.64 -0.05
C GLY A 63 11.69 13.73 1.00
N ALA A 64 12.88 14.20 1.39
CA ALA A 64 13.00 15.29 2.35
C ALA A 64 12.29 16.55 1.84
N GLY A 65 11.53 17.17 2.71
CA GLY A 65 10.82 18.41 2.38
C GLY A 65 9.54 18.23 1.60
N ASN A 66 9.18 17.00 1.21
CA ASN A 66 7.92 16.74 0.52
C ASN A 66 6.78 16.70 1.52
N ALA A 67 5.67 17.34 1.16
CA ALA A 67 4.48 17.34 1.99
C ALA A 67 3.84 15.95 2.03
N ILE A 68 3.26 15.62 3.19
CA ILE A 68 2.47 14.42 3.37
C ILE A 68 1.01 14.78 3.14
N SER A 69 0.35 14.05 2.22
CA SER A 69 -1.07 14.25 1.90
C SER A 69 -1.86 13.02 2.31
N LEU A 70 -2.18 12.91 3.59
CA LEU A 70 -2.86 11.72 4.10
C LEU A 70 -4.23 11.50 3.47
N SER A 71 -5.05 12.55 3.36
CA SER A 71 -6.38 12.41 2.78
C SER A 71 -6.32 12.04 1.30
N GLY A 72 -5.41 12.66 0.54
CA GLY A 72 -5.23 12.36 -0.88
C GLY A 72 -4.72 10.94 -1.10
N TRP A 73 -3.74 10.52 -0.32
CA TRP A 73 -3.17 9.17 -0.42
C TRP A 73 -4.18 8.10 0.02
N SER A 74 -4.94 8.38 1.07
CA SER A 74 -5.99 7.46 1.52
C SER A 74 -7.06 7.28 0.44
N LYS A 75 -7.49 8.37 -0.19
CA LYS A 75 -8.47 8.33 -1.27
C LYS A 75 -7.94 7.53 -2.45
N GLU A 76 -6.67 7.71 -2.80
CA GLU A 76 -6.00 6.95 -3.86
C GLU A 76 -6.02 5.44 -3.53
N ALA A 77 -5.66 5.08 -2.30
CA ALA A 77 -5.66 3.68 -1.86
C ALA A 77 -7.08 3.07 -1.92
N GLN A 78 -8.10 3.82 -1.52
CA GLN A 78 -9.50 3.36 -1.61
C GLN A 78 -9.91 3.11 -3.07
N THR A 79 -9.54 4.00 -3.97
CA THR A 79 -9.83 3.84 -5.41
C THR A 79 -9.14 2.62 -5.98
N GLU A 80 -7.88 2.40 -5.65
CA GLU A 80 -7.11 1.26 -6.12
C GLU A 80 -7.66 -0.06 -5.60
N ALA A 81 -8.08 -0.08 -4.34
CA ALA A 81 -8.73 -1.26 -3.77
C ALA A 81 -10.05 -1.60 -4.50
N ALA A 82 -10.81 -0.57 -4.89
CA ALA A 82 -12.02 -0.76 -5.68
C ALA A 82 -11.70 -1.34 -7.07
N HIS A 83 -10.63 -0.86 -7.72
CA HIS A 83 -10.18 -1.41 -9.00
C HIS A 83 -9.78 -2.89 -8.87
N TYR A 84 -9.06 -3.22 -7.79
CA TYR A 84 -8.66 -4.60 -7.53
C TYR A 84 -9.87 -5.52 -7.37
N ALA A 85 -10.85 -5.08 -6.58
CA ALA A 85 -12.07 -5.84 -6.35
C ALA A 85 -12.87 -6.04 -7.64
N GLU A 86 -13.04 -4.98 -8.43
CA GLU A 86 -13.77 -5.03 -9.68
C GLU A 86 -13.12 -5.99 -10.68
N ALA A 87 -11.80 -5.90 -10.83
CA ALA A 87 -11.08 -6.73 -11.79
C ALA A 87 -11.18 -8.23 -11.47
N ARG A 88 -11.36 -8.59 -10.21
CA ARG A 88 -11.40 -9.99 -9.77
C ARG A 88 -12.79 -10.46 -9.37
N GLY A 89 -13.79 -9.61 -9.48
CA GLY A 89 -15.17 -9.98 -9.13
C GLY A 89 -15.34 -10.32 -7.65
N ILE A 90 -14.59 -9.68 -6.77
CA ILE A 90 -14.71 -9.89 -5.32
C ILE A 90 -15.33 -8.67 -4.66
N ASP A 91 -15.89 -8.90 -3.46
CA ASP A 91 -16.56 -7.85 -2.70
C ASP A 91 -15.52 -6.81 -2.21
N ARG A 92 -15.80 -5.53 -2.49
CA ARG A 92 -14.94 -4.44 -2.02
C ARG A 92 -14.79 -4.45 -0.50
N GLU A 93 -15.81 -4.86 0.24
CA GLU A 93 -15.79 -4.90 1.70
C GLU A 93 -14.84 -5.95 2.25
N SER A 94 -14.44 -6.93 1.45
CA SER A 94 -13.45 -7.93 1.87
C SER A 94 -12.02 -7.41 1.82
N ILE A 95 -11.82 -6.19 1.31
CA ILE A 95 -10.50 -5.59 1.11
C ILE A 95 -10.32 -4.40 2.04
N LEU A 96 -9.21 -4.39 2.76
CA LEU A 96 -8.78 -3.24 3.56
C LEU A 96 -7.74 -2.47 2.76
N ALA A 97 -8.03 -1.20 2.47
CA ALA A 97 -7.09 -0.32 1.81
C ALA A 97 -6.23 0.40 2.84
N ALA A 98 -4.94 0.47 2.59
CA ALA A 98 -3.98 1.08 3.51
C ALA A 98 -2.94 1.89 2.75
N VAL A 99 -2.39 2.89 3.41
CA VAL A 99 -1.23 3.63 2.92
C VAL A 99 -0.06 3.29 3.83
N LEU A 100 1.07 2.89 3.26
CA LEU A 100 2.29 2.66 4.02
C LEU A 100 3.28 3.76 3.66
N ILE A 101 3.72 4.50 4.66
CA ILE A 101 4.62 5.64 4.48
C ILE A 101 5.98 5.31 5.07
N LYS A 102 7.01 5.35 4.23
CA LYS A 102 8.37 5.08 4.67
C LYS A 102 8.84 6.13 5.67
N ALA A 103 9.35 5.67 6.81
CA ALA A 103 10.08 6.53 7.74
C ALA A 103 11.50 6.70 7.19
N ARG A 104 11.84 7.91 6.79
CA ARG A 104 13.10 8.19 6.12
C ARG A 104 14.31 7.77 6.97
N GLY A 105 15.22 7.02 6.35
CA GLY A 105 16.44 6.55 7.02
C GLY A 105 16.22 5.43 8.01
N LYS A 106 15.00 4.89 8.09
CA LYS A 106 14.65 3.82 9.02
C LYS A 106 14.37 2.51 8.29
N SER A 107 14.28 1.43 9.05
CA SER A 107 13.93 0.12 8.50
C SER A 107 12.45 0.07 8.12
N ILE A 108 12.08 -0.96 7.35
CA ILE A 108 10.69 -1.16 6.93
C ILE A 108 9.75 -1.25 8.14
N ALA A 109 10.18 -1.84 9.23
CA ALA A 109 9.36 -2.01 10.43
C ALA A 109 8.98 -0.69 11.08
N ASP A 110 9.73 0.39 10.81
CA ASP A 110 9.46 1.72 11.35
C ASP A 110 8.52 2.54 10.46
N SER A 111 8.06 1.98 9.35
CA SER A 111 7.13 2.64 8.44
C SER A 111 5.78 2.88 9.12
N TYR A 112 5.05 3.88 8.64
CA TYR A 112 3.75 4.24 9.20
C TYR A 112 2.63 3.65 8.37
N LEU A 113 1.79 2.82 9.00
CA LEU A 113 0.62 2.24 8.35
C LEU A 113 -0.59 3.13 8.65
N VAL A 114 -1.18 3.69 7.61
CA VAL A 114 -2.31 4.62 7.72
C VAL A 114 -3.58 3.95 7.23
N LEU A 115 -4.59 3.93 8.08
CA LEU A 115 -5.88 3.32 7.83
C LEU A 115 -6.98 4.30 8.20
N ARG A 116 -8.12 4.20 7.53
CA ARG A 116 -9.30 4.94 7.96
C ARG A 116 -9.90 4.22 9.16
N LEU A 117 -10.26 4.99 10.17
CA LEU A 117 -10.76 4.42 11.42
C LEU A 117 -11.99 3.51 11.20
N GLY A 118 -12.93 3.96 10.40
CA GLY A 118 -14.16 3.20 10.13
C GLY A 118 -13.96 1.94 9.29
N ASP A 119 -12.80 1.77 8.65
CA ASP A 119 -12.48 0.56 7.89
C ASP A 119 -12.01 -0.57 8.82
N VAL A 120 -11.50 -0.23 9.99
CA VAL A 120 -10.96 -1.20 10.95
C VAL A 120 -11.96 -1.46 12.08
N PHE A 121 -12.65 -0.42 12.51
CA PHE A 121 -13.63 -0.51 13.58
C PHE A 121 -15.00 -0.18 13.02
N SER A 122 -15.92 -1.14 13.07
CA SER A 122 -17.31 -0.95 12.69
C SER A 122 -18.16 -0.95 13.93
N GLY A 123 -18.95 0.10 14.07
CA GLY A 123 -19.87 0.26 15.19
C GLY A 123 -21.18 -0.48 15.00
#